data_c594d0bcb1f3081eadf1ac72c02d12dd
#
_entry.id   c594d0bcb1f3081eadf1ac72c02d12dd
#
_cell.length_a   1.000
_cell.length_b   1.000
_cell.length_c   1.000
_cell.angle_alpha   90.00
_cell.angle_beta   90.00
_cell.angle_gamma   90.00
#
_symmetry.space_group_name_H-M   'P 1'
#
loop_
_entity.id
_entity.type
_entity.pdbx_description
1 polymer ?
#
loop_
_entity_poly.entity_id
_entity_poly.type
_entity_poly.pdbx_seq_one_letter_code
_entity_poly.pdbx_strand_id
1 'polypeptide(L)'
;MNENDIQPLRTVYHRKLAETTLDFKRYLYGQINWDVRMLGIKGEKGVGKTTLILQHILETFDNPDDALYVSMDNMWFTTHSIFDLADYLYSMGVYHLFLDEIHKCSQWTAVLKNLYDNYPNLNIVYTGSSMLRIDNSKVDLSRRQTLYRLHNMSFREYLEYERVASFPAYTLEELLQRHVKIAMEMVAQCKPLKFFSDYLSRGMYPYFKESGADFHIRLAETVAQTIESDLPAVEDVTFETVQKSKKLLMIIAEKIPFIPNISKLCQALGTTRDSCLKILYALDRAGVLNLLTTELKSYKKLVNPDKIYIGNSNIMQA
;
A
#
# COMPACT_ATOMS: atom_id res chain seq x y z
N MET A 1 20.25 -14.25 -21.49
CA MET A 1 20.10 -14.62 -20.06
C MET A 1 20.05 -16.14 -19.96
N ASN A 2 20.56 -16.73 -18.90
CA ASN A 2 20.55 -18.18 -18.66
C ASN A 2 20.05 -18.47 -17.22
N GLU A 3 19.88 -19.73 -16.89
CA GLU A 3 19.32 -20.13 -15.57
C GLU A 3 20.17 -19.66 -14.38
N ASN A 4 21.51 -19.65 -14.53
CA ASN A 4 22.39 -19.18 -13.45
C ASN A 4 22.21 -17.69 -13.16
N ASP A 5 21.82 -16.90 -14.15
CA ASP A 5 21.60 -15.45 -13.99
C ASP A 5 20.38 -15.17 -13.11
N ILE A 6 19.33 -16.02 -13.16
CA ILE A 6 18.11 -15.86 -12.39
C ILE A 6 18.09 -16.64 -11.06
N GLN A 7 19.03 -17.55 -10.86
CA GLN A 7 19.10 -18.37 -9.64
C GLN A 7 19.10 -17.56 -8.33
N PRO A 8 19.77 -16.38 -8.24
CA PRO A 8 19.68 -15.55 -7.05
C PRO A 8 18.24 -15.04 -6.78
N LEU A 9 17.47 -14.70 -7.82
CA LEU A 9 16.08 -14.30 -7.69
C LEU A 9 15.20 -15.44 -7.24
N ARG A 10 15.33 -16.64 -7.84
CA ARG A 10 14.61 -17.86 -7.43
C ARG A 10 14.89 -18.23 -5.98
N THR A 11 16.15 -18.15 -5.55
CA THR A 11 16.53 -18.44 -4.16
C THR A 11 15.82 -17.52 -3.16
N VAL A 12 15.77 -16.23 -3.43
CA VAL A 12 15.05 -15.26 -2.59
C VAL A 12 13.54 -15.53 -2.63
N TYR A 13 12.99 -15.79 -3.79
CA TYR A 13 11.58 -16.11 -3.99
C TYR A 13 11.16 -17.35 -3.18
N HIS A 14 11.85 -18.47 -3.32
CA HIS A 14 11.53 -19.71 -2.58
C HIS A 14 11.65 -19.52 -1.06
N ARG A 15 12.64 -18.76 -0.59
CA ARG A 15 12.75 -18.42 0.85
C ARG A 15 11.52 -17.67 1.34
N LYS A 16 11.11 -16.63 0.61
CA LYS A 16 9.91 -15.85 0.96
C LYS A 16 8.64 -16.70 0.95
N LEU A 17 8.49 -17.60 0.00
CA LEU A 17 7.36 -18.55 -0.01
C LEU A 17 7.37 -19.46 1.21
N ALA A 18 8.53 -20.01 1.58
CA ALA A 18 8.66 -20.89 2.73
C ALA A 18 8.33 -20.20 4.08
N GLU A 19 8.55 -18.88 4.16
CA GLU A 19 8.23 -18.07 5.34
C GLU A 19 6.76 -17.56 5.34
N THR A 20 6.05 -17.69 4.21
CA THR A 20 4.67 -17.18 4.07
C THR A 20 3.66 -18.18 4.61
N THR A 21 2.76 -17.72 5.48
CA THR A 21 1.66 -18.53 6.02
C THR A 21 0.32 -18.19 5.39
N LEU A 22 -0.60 -19.16 5.36
CA LEU A 22 -1.97 -18.99 4.87
C LEU A 22 -3.00 -18.80 6.01
N ASP A 23 -2.54 -18.73 7.25
CA ASP A 23 -3.39 -18.68 8.45
C ASP A 23 -4.32 -17.48 8.51
N PHE A 24 -3.87 -16.34 7.96
CA PHE A 24 -4.64 -15.12 7.91
C PHE A 24 -4.46 -14.43 6.56
N LYS A 25 -5.56 -14.04 5.96
CA LYS A 25 -5.58 -13.27 4.70
C LYS A 25 -6.27 -11.94 4.89
N ARG A 26 -5.71 -10.92 4.26
CA ARG A 26 -6.33 -9.60 4.22
C ARG A 26 -7.67 -9.67 3.47
N TYR A 27 -8.66 -8.89 3.93
CA TYR A 27 -10.01 -8.86 3.34
C TYR A 27 -10.02 -8.68 1.81
N LEU A 28 -9.05 -7.95 1.30
CA LEU A 28 -8.94 -7.67 -0.12
C LEU A 28 -8.65 -8.94 -0.94
N TYR A 29 -8.03 -9.96 -0.35
CA TYR A 29 -7.66 -11.19 -1.06
C TYR A 29 -8.85 -11.84 -1.78
N GLY A 30 -9.99 -11.94 -1.11
CA GLY A 30 -11.23 -12.49 -1.67
C GLY A 30 -12.01 -11.54 -2.58
N GLN A 31 -11.58 -10.29 -2.72
CA GLN A 31 -12.22 -9.29 -3.59
C GLN A 31 -11.46 -9.06 -4.90
N ILE A 32 -10.21 -9.54 -4.97
CA ILE A 32 -9.39 -9.41 -6.17
C ILE A 32 -9.85 -10.40 -7.23
N ASN A 33 -10.07 -9.89 -8.44
CA ASN A 33 -10.16 -10.74 -9.62
C ASN A 33 -8.73 -11.04 -10.10
N TRP A 34 -8.22 -12.22 -9.72
CA TRP A 34 -6.87 -12.67 -10.06
C TRP A 34 -6.71 -13.11 -11.51
N ASP A 35 -7.81 -13.31 -12.26
CA ASP A 35 -7.79 -13.76 -13.66
C ASP A 35 -7.47 -12.64 -14.65
N VAL A 36 -7.36 -11.39 -14.17
CA VAL A 36 -7.01 -10.28 -15.05
C VAL A 36 -5.51 -10.32 -15.41
N ARG A 37 -5.20 -10.11 -16.68
CA ARG A 37 -3.85 -10.23 -17.21
C ARG A 37 -2.84 -9.22 -16.60
N MET A 38 -3.30 -8.04 -16.17
CA MET A 38 -2.48 -7.08 -15.43
C MET A 38 -3.23 -6.57 -14.21
N LEU A 39 -2.67 -6.82 -13.04
CA LEU A 39 -3.24 -6.49 -11.76
C LEU A 39 -2.27 -5.63 -10.93
N GLY A 40 -2.72 -4.48 -10.47
CA GLY A 40 -1.97 -3.62 -9.55
C GLY A 40 -2.57 -3.64 -8.14
N ILE A 41 -1.73 -3.72 -7.13
CA ILE A 41 -2.11 -3.58 -5.72
C ILE A 41 -1.30 -2.46 -5.10
N LYS A 42 -1.95 -1.32 -4.85
CA LYS A 42 -1.31 -0.20 -4.15
C LYS A 42 -1.75 -0.12 -2.69
N GLY A 43 -0.90 0.41 -1.85
CA GLY A 43 -1.20 0.59 -0.43
C GLY A 43 0.01 1.12 0.33
N GLU A 44 -0.22 1.56 1.56
CA GLU A 44 0.83 2.05 2.43
C GLU A 44 1.91 0.98 2.68
N LYS A 45 3.08 1.41 3.10
CA LYS A 45 4.16 0.50 3.49
C LYS A 45 3.77 -0.26 4.75
N GLY A 46 4.03 -1.58 4.77
CA GLY A 46 3.73 -2.42 5.92
C GLY A 46 2.28 -2.93 6.02
N VAL A 47 1.39 -2.62 5.08
CA VAL A 47 -0.01 -3.11 5.12
C VAL A 47 -0.18 -4.56 4.67
N GLY A 48 0.89 -5.24 4.21
CA GLY A 48 0.86 -6.65 3.84
C GLY A 48 0.66 -6.94 2.36
N LYS A 49 1.03 -6.03 1.44
CA LYS A 49 0.94 -6.24 -0.02
C LYS A 49 1.75 -7.44 -0.50
N THR A 50 3.02 -7.50 -0.09
CA THR A 50 3.95 -8.60 -0.44
C THR A 50 3.41 -9.93 0.04
N THR A 51 2.96 -10.00 1.30
CA THR A 51 2.38 -11.23 1.87
C THR A 51 1.15 -11.68 1.08
N LEU A 52 0.27 -10.74 0.70
CA LEU A 52 -0.96 -11.03 -0.03
C LEU A 52 -0.67 -11.67 -1.40
N ILE A 53 0.32 -11.18 -2.15
CA ILE A 53 0.69 -11.78 -3.45
C ILE A 53 1.42 -13.12 -3.29
N LEU A 54 2.26 -13.27 -2.26
CA LEU A 54 2.91 -14.57 -1.98
C LEU A 54 1.90 -15.63 -1.53
N GLN A 55 0.87 -15.26 -0.76
CA GLN A 55 -0.23 -16.14 -0.42
C GLN A 55 -1.01 -16.59 -1.66
N HIS A 56 -1.24 -15.67 -2.61
CA HIS A 56 -1.87 -16.03 -3.88
C HIS A 56 -1.04 -17.04 -4.67
N ILE A 57 0.26 -16.84 -4.75
CA ILE A 57 1.16 -17.79 -5.42
C ILE A 57 1.06 -19.19 -4.77
N LEU A 58 1.14 -19.28 -3.45
CA LEU A 58 1.06 -20.55 -2.72
C LEU A 58 -0.25 -21.30 -2.90
N GLU A 59 -1.35 -20.59 -3.14
CA GLU A 59 -2.67 -21.23 -3.33
C GLU A 59 -2.97 -21.59 -4.77
N THR A 60 -2.34 -20.89 -5.73
CA THR A 60 -2.70 -21.00 -7.14
C THR A 60 -1.81 -21.98 -7.89
N PHE A 61 -0.52 -22.05 -7.52
CA PHE A 61 0.46 -22.85 -8.27
C PHE A 61 0.89 -24.08 -7.49
N ASP A 62 0.58 -25.27 -8.01
CA ASP A 62 1.09 -26.54 -7.46
C ASP A 62 2.61 -26.60 -7.54
N ASN A 63 3.19 -26.09 -8.64
CA ASN A 63 4.62 -25.89 -8.78
C ASN A 63 4.92 -24.38 -8.71
N PRO A 64 5.57 -23.89 -7.65
CA PRO A 64 5.92 -22.47 -7.53
C PRO A 64 6.77 -21.93 -8.70
N ASP A 65 7.52 -22.77 -9.41
CA ASP A 65 8.34 -22.36 -10.54
C ASP A 65 7.55 -22.00 -11.81
N ASP A 66 6.23 -22.27 -11.83
CA ASP A 66 5.32 -21.79 -12.89
C ASP A 66 5.05 -20.26 -12.79
N ALA A 67 5.53 -19.66 -11.71
CA ALA A 67 5.50 -18.23 -11.46
C ALA A 67 6.88 -17.71 -11.01
N LEU A 68 7.09 -16.40 -11.11
CA LEU A 68 8.26 -15.77 -10.48
C LEU A 68 7.84 -14.49 -9.77
N TYR A 69 8.24 -14.40 -8.49
CA TYR A 69 8.17 -13.17 -7.71
C TYR A 69 9.54 -12.50 -7.66
N VAL A 70 9.57 -11.19 -7.92
CA VAL A 70 10.76 -10.36 -7.76
C VAL A 70 10.40 -9.01 -7.14
N SER A 71 11.29 -8.48 -6.29
CA SER A 71 11.19 -7.12 -5.78
C SER A 71 12.05 -6.19 -6.63
N MET A 72 11.51 -5.05 -7.03
CA MET A 72 12.21 -4.08 -7.90
C MET A 72 13.29 -3.27 -7.17
N ASP A 73 13.40 -3.41 -5.84
CA ASP A 73 14.52 -2.90 -5.06
C ASP A 73 15.71 -3.87 -4.99
N ASN A 74 15.59 -5.07 -5.58
CA ASN A 74 16.68 -6.03 -5.62
C ASN A 74 17.84 -5.52 -6.46
N MET A 75 19.06 -5.58 -5.90
CA MET A 75 20.29 -5.13 -6.59
C MET A 75 20.55 -5.84 -7.92
N TRP A 76 19.94 -6.99 -8.15
CA TRP A 76 20.01 -7.69 -9.44
C TRP A 76 19.57 -6.79 -10.62
N PHE A 77 18.56 -5.92 -10.41
CA PHE A 77 18.07 -4.98 -11.43
C PHE A 77 19.00 -3.78 -11.67
N THR A 78 20.10 -3.63 -10.94
CA THR A 78 21.12 -2.61 -11.27
C THR A 78 21.94 -2.96 -12.49
N THR A 79 22.02 -4.25 -12.82
CA THR A 79 22.83 -4.77 -13.94
C THR A 79 22.00 -5.53 -14.97
N HIS A 80 20.75 -5.85 -14.68
CA HIS A 80 19.88 -6.64 -15.56
C HIS A 80 18.57 -5.90 -15.84
N SER A 81 18.06 -6.09 -17.05
CA SER A 81 16.79 -5.51 -17.48
C SER A 81 15.62 -6.43 -17.09
N ILE A 82 14.51 -5.82 -16.72
CA ILE A 82 13.25 -6.54 -16.53
C ILE A 82 12.74 -7.17 -17.84
N PHE A 83 13.10 -6.58 -19.00
CA PHE A 83 12.74 -7.15 -20.30
C PHE A 83 13.52 -8.42 -20.59
N ASP A 84 14.82 -8.46 -20.27
CA ASP A 84 15.62 -9.68 -20.43
C ASP A 84 15.10 -10.80 -19.54
N LEU A 85 14.65 -10.45 -18.31
CA LEU A 85 13.98 -11.40 -17.41
C LEU A 85 12.67 -11.92 -18.02
N ALA A 86 11.84 -11.02 -18.56
CA ALA A 86 10.55 -11.39 -19.15
C ALA A 86 10.76 -12.27 -20.41
N ASP A 87 11.71 -11.93 -21.28
CA ASP A 87 12.09 -12.74 -22.45
C ASP A 87 12.52 -14.16 -22.04
N TYR A 88 13.37 -14.25 -21.02
CA TYR A 88 13.83 -15.54 -20.51
C TYR A 88 12.68 -16.36 -19.98
N LEU A 89 11.85 -15.81 -19.07
CA LEU A 89 10.71 -16.51 -18.50
C LEU A 89 9.73 -16.97 -19.57
N TYR A 90 9.41 -16.08 -20.51
CA TYR A 90 8.49 -16.38 -21.60
C TYR A 90 9.00 -17.51 -22.50
N SER A 91 10.31 -17.57 -22.77
CA SER A 91 10.96 -18.65 -23.53
C SER A 91 10.94 -19.98 -22.80
N MET A 92 10.93 -19.96 -21.45
CA MET A 92 10.85 -21.15 -20.58
C MET A 92 9.40 -21.60 -20.31
N GLY A 93 8.39 -20.89 -20.85
CA GLY A 93 6.98 -21.19 -20.63
C GLY A 93 6.43 -20.72 -19.27
N VAL A 94 7.16 -19.84 -18.57
CA VAL A 94 6.70 -19.22 -17.31
C VAL A 94 5.97 -17.91 -17.65
N TYR A 95 4.67 -17.89 -17.41
CA TYR A 95 3.78 -16.80 -17.82
C TYR A 95 3.20 -15.99 -16.67
N HIS A 96 3.65 -16.18 -15.44
CA HIS A 96 3.18 -15.44 -14.28
C HIS A 96 4.32 -14.70 -13.59
N LEU A 97 4.28 -13.35 -13.67
CA LEU A 97 5.31 -12.47 -13.12
C LEU A 97 4.73 -11.56 -12.05
N PHE A 98 5.29 -11.66 -10.84
CA PHE A 98 4.90 -10.86 -9.69
C PHE A 98 5.99 -9.84 -9.37
N LEU A 99 5.68 -8.56 -9.57
CA LEU A 99 6.61 -7.43 -9.43
C LEU A 99 6.30 -6.64 -8.17
N ASP A 100 7.09 -6.81 -7.14
CA ASP A 100 6.91 -6.05 -5.89
C ASP A 100 7.65 -4.71 -5.94
N GLU A 101 7.07 -3.69 -5.29
CA GLU A 101 7.63 -2.34 -5.19
C GLU A 101 7.95 -1.70 -6.57
N ILE A 102 7.04 -1.83 -7.55
CA ILE A 102 7.24 -1.40 -8.94
C ILE A 102 7.71 0.07 -9.07
N HIS A 103 7.37 0.93 -8.12
CA HIS A 103 7.77 2.33 -8.10
C HIS A 103 9.27 2.56 -7.94
N LYS A 104 10.05 1.53 -7.55
CA LYS A 104 11.51 1.57 -7.55
C LYS A 104 12.11 1.42 -8.96
N CYS A 105 11.32 0.95 -9.91
CA CYS A 105 11.71 0.90 -11.31
C CYS A 105 11.50 2.27 -11.96
N SER A 106 12.56 2.83 -12.57
CA SER A 106 12.42 4.05 -13.36
C SER A 106 11.50 3.79 -14.56
N GLN A 107 10.64 4.76 -14.89
CA GLN A 107 9.68 4.64 -16.01
C GLN A 107 8.76 3.40 -15.93
N TRP A 108 8.43 2.94 -14.71
CA TRP A 108 7.65 1.74 -14.45
C TRP A 108 6.35 1.63 -15.29
N THR A 109 5.68 2.74 -15.59
CA THR A 109 4.47 2.76 -16.44
C THR A 109 4.74 2.35 -17.87
N ALA A 110 5.86 2.83 -18.44
CA ALA A 110 6.29 2.44 -19.77
C ALA A 110 6.75 0.97 -19.79
N VAL A 111 7.43 0.54 -18.73
CA VAL A 111 7.85 -0.86 -18.56
C VAL A 111 6.62 -1.78 -18.54
N LEU A 112 5.64 -1.53 -17.68
CA LEU A 112 4.41 -2.35 -17.60
C LEU A 112 3.64 -2.35 -18.91
N LYS A 113 3.53 -1.19 -19.58
CA LYS A 113 2.88 -1.12 -20.89
C LYS A 113 3.58 -2.00 -21.92
N ASN A 114 4.90 -1.91 -22.01
CA ASN A 114 5.66 -2.69 -22.99
C ASN A 114 5.63 -4.20 -22.66
N LEU A 115 5.70 -4.59 -21.39
CA LEU A 115 5.52 -5.98 -20.99
C LEU A 115 4.14 -6.50 -21.40
N TYR A 116 3.10 -5.72 -21.16
CA TYR A 116 1.74 -6.09 -21.54
C TYR A 116 1.57 -6.20 -23.05
N ASP A 117 2.10 -5.26 -23.83
CA ASP A 117 1.89 -5.21 -25.27
C ASP A 117 2.76 -6.26 -26.01
N ASN A 118 3.97 -6.56 -25.52
CA ASN A 118 4.92 -7.45 -26.21
C ASN A 118 4.76 -8.94 -25.83
N TYR A 119 4.19 -9.26 -24.66
CA TYR A 119 4.04 -10.65 -24.15
C TYR A 119 2.58 -11.00 -23.92
N PRO A 120 1.82 -11.45 -24.95
CA PRO A 120 0.36 -11.64 -24.88
C PRO A 120 -0.12 -12.60 -23.78
N ASN A 121 0.68 -13.63 -23.47
CA ASN A 121 0.33 -14.64 -22.47
C ASN A 121 0.88 -14.31 -21.06
N LEU A 122 1.68 -13.23 -20.92
CA LEU A 122 2.24 -12.87 -19.62
C LEU A 122 1.19 -12.24 -18.72
N ASN A 123 0.95 -12.85 -17.59
CA ASN A 123 0.14 -12.33 -16.50
C ASN A 123 1.04 -11.57 -15.53
N ILE A 124 0.70 -10.34 -15.24
CA ILE A 124 1.51 -9.44 -14.43
C ILE A 124 0.72 -9.00 -13.21
N VAL A 125 1.20 -9.36 -12.02
CA VAL A 125 0.73 -8.79 -10.77
C VAL A 125 1.82 -7.88 -10.23
N TYR A 126 1.49 -6.63 -9.91
CA TYR A 126 2.48 -5.73 -9.35
C TYR A 126 1.97 -5.04 -8.08
N THR A 127 2.90 -4.72 -7.18
CA THR A 127 2.60 -3.89 -6.02
C THR A 127 3.33 -2.57 -6.09
N GLY A 128 2.83 -1.61 -5.32
CA GLY A 128 3.50 -0.35 -5.19
C GLY A 128 2.97 0.54 -4.06
N SER A 129 3.64 1.67 -3.87
CA SER A 129 3.25 2.68 -2.88
C SER A 129 1.81 3.17 -3.11
N SER A 130 1.13 3.56 -2.03
CA SER A 130 -0.16 4.26 -2.07
C SER A 130 -0.11 5.54 -2.92
N MET A 131 1.06 6.14 -3.07
CA MET A 131 1.30 7.36 -3.83
C MET A 131 1.35 7.16 -5.35
N LEU A 132 1.41 5.93 -5.85
CA LEU A 132 1.47 5.68 -7.29
C LEU A 132 0.36 6.42 -8.04
N ARG A 133 0.77 7.36 -8.88
CA ARG A 133 -0.11 8.08 -9.79
C ARG A 133 -0.15 7.38 -11.13
N ILE A 134 -1.32 6.93 -11.53
CA ILE A 134 -1.56 6.43 -12.87
C ILE A 134 -1.98 7.60 -13.79
N ASP A 135 -2.58 8.63 -13.21
CA ASP A 135 -3.25 9.72 -13.95
C ASP A 135 -2.31 10.71 -14.66
N ASN A 136 -1.02 10.74 -14.30
CA ASN A 136 -0.06 11.69 -14.87
C ASN A 136 0.97 11.03 -15.81
N SER A 137 0.86 9.74 -16.06
CA SER A 137 1.80 9.09 -16.98
C SER A 137 1.44 9.42 -18.42
N LYS A 138 2.43 9.81 -19.21
CA LYS A 138 2.32 9.88 -20.68
C LYS A 138 1.96 8.53 -21.30
N VAL A 139 1.85 7.50 -20.47
CA VAL A 139 1.59 6.11 -20.81
C VAL A 139 0.24 5.71 -20.24
N ASP A 140 -0.72 5.41 -21.10
CA ASP A 140 -2.06 4.97 -20.73
C ASP A 140 -2.06 3.48 -20.31
N LEU A 141 -2.14 3.23 -19.01
CA LEU A 141 -2.36 1.90 -18.42
C LEU A 141 -3.83 1.62 -18.10
N SER A 142 -4.71 2.62 -18.21
CA SER A 142 -6.10 2.54 -17.73
C SER A 142 -6.91 1.40 -18.38
N ARG A 143 -6.59 1.05 -19.64
CA ARG A 143 -7.28 -0.03 -20.37
C ARG A 143 -6.60 -1.40 -20.23
N ARG A 144 -5.43 -1.45 -19.57
CA ARG A 144 -4.58 -2.65 -19.50
C ARG A 144 -4.56 -3.29 -18.14
N GLN A 145 -4.98 -2.57 -17.11
CA GLN A 145 -4.84 -3.02 -15.73
C GLN A 145 -6.12 -2.84 -14.93
N THR A 146 -6.26 -3.68 -13.90
CA THR A 146 -7.17 -3.45 -12.78
C THR A 146 -6.35 -3.08 -11.56
N LEU A 147 -6.70 -1.98 -10.88
CA LEU A 147 -5.97 -1.48 -9.74
C LEU A 147 -6.80 -1.59 -8.46
N TYR A 148 -6.27 -2.29 -7.48
CA TYR A 148 -6.84 -2.41 -6.15
C TYR A 148 -6.05 -1.60 -5.13
N ARG A 149 -6.71 -1.21 -4.04
CA ARG A 149 -6.06 -0.54 -2.91
C ARG A 149 -6.20 -1.38 -1.65
N LEU A 150 -5.06 -1.77 -1.07
CA LEU A 150 -5.00 -2.40 0.23
C LEU A 150 -4.83 -1.31 1.29
N HIS A 151 -5.86 -1.14 2.11
CA HIS A 151 -5.85 -0.21 3.23
C HIS A 151 -5.19 -0.83 4.47
N ASN A 152 -5.00 -0.03 5.52
CA ASN A 152 -4.61 -0.52 6.84
C ASN A 152 -5.57 -1.61 7.32
N MET A 153 -5.10 -2.45 8.21
CA MET A 153 -5.91 -3.53 8.77
C MET A 153 -7.10 -2.95 9.55
N SER A 154 -8.30 -3.41 9.24
CA SER A 154 -9.52 -3.04 9.96
C SER A 154 -9.55 -3.70 11.34
N PHE A 155 -10.36 -3.18 12.27
CA PHE A 155 -10.53 -3.81 13.58
C PHE A 155 -11.08 -5.25 13.49
N ARG A 156 -11.92 -5.53 12.50
CA ARG A 156 -12.40 -6.89 12.22
C ARG A 156 -11.25 -7.82 11.83
N GLU A 157 -10.38 -7.40 10.92
CA GLU A 157 -9.19 -8.15 10.51
C GLU A 157 -8.21 -8.31 11.68
N TYR A 158 -8.06 -7.28 12.52
CA TYR A 158 -7.22 -7.36 13.71
C TYR A 158 -7.69 -8.43 14.70
N LEU A 159 -9.00 -8.53 14.96
CA LEU A 159 -9.55 -9.58 15.85
C LEU A 159 -9.30 -10.98 15.27
N GLU A 160 -9.44 -11.14 13.96
CA GLU A 160 -9.15 -12.40 13.27
C GLU A 160 -7.65 -12.71 13.29
N TYR A 161 -6.81 -11.73 12.99
CA TYR A 161 -5.35 -11.86 13.03
C TYR A 161 -4.82 -12.20 14.41
N GLU A 162 -5.43 -11.65 15.47
CA GLU A 162 -5.15 -11.99 16.87
C GLU A 162 -5.81 -13.33 17.31
N ARG A 163 -6.52 -14.00 16.42
CA ARG A 163 -7.26 -15.24 16.70
C ARG A 163 -8.27 -15.10 17.84
N VAL A 164 -8.82 -13.90 18.02
CA VAL A 164 -9.84 -13.59 19.04
C VAL A 164 -11.23 -14.00 18.57
N ALA A 165 -11.61 -13.55 17.38
CA ALA A 165 -12.90 -13.85 16.75
C ALA A 165 -12.82 -13.53 15.25
N SER A 166 -13.64 -14.22 14.46
CA SER A 166 -13.84 -13.92 13.03
C SER A 166 -15.30 -13.51 12.79
N PHE A 167 -15.48 -12.35 12.16
CA PHE A 167 -16.81 -11.80 11.88
C PHE A 167 -16.98 -11.57 10.39
N PRO A 168 -18.17 -11.88 9.83
CA PRO A 168 -18.47 -11.60 8.43
C PRO A 168 -18.51 -10.08 8.17
N ALA A 169 -18.39 -9.68 6.91
CA ALA A 169 -18.71 -8.33 6.49
C ALA A 169 -20.23 -8.19 6.38
N TYR A 170 -20.77 -7.15 6.98
CA TYR A 170 -22.19 -6.81 6.89
C TYR A 170 -22.36 -5.63 5.92
N THR A 171 -23.42 -5.67 5.13
CA THR A 171 -23.85 -4.53 4.32
C THR A 171 -24.41 -3.41 5.22
N LEU A 172 -24.47 -2.18 4.67
CA LEU A 172 -25.10 -1.08 5.40
C LEU A 172 -26.58 -1.38 5.73
N GLU A 173 -27.29 -2.01 4.79
CA GLU A 173 -28.69 -2.40 4.98
C GLU A 173 -28.87 -3.39 6.13
N GLU A 174 -28.04 -4.44 6.19
CA GLU A 174 -28.05 -5.42 7.29
C GLU A 174 -27.74 -4.74 8.64
N LEU A 175 -26.78 -3.82 8.68
CA LEU A 175 -26.47 -3.06 9.89
C LEU A 175 -27.65 -2.21 10.34
N LEU A 176 -28.32 -1.50 9.43
CA LEU A 176 -29.46 -0.65 9.76
C LEU A 176 -30.65 -1.46 10.26
N GLN A 177 -30.89 -2.65 9.70
CA GLN A 177 -32.04 -3.50 10.06
C GLN A 177 -31.78 -4.37 11.29
N ARG A 178 -30.53 -4.83 11.52
CA ARG A 178 -30.21 -5.90 12.47
C ARG A 178 -29.06 -5.57 13.43
N HIS A 179 -28.64 -4.31 13.56
CA HIS A 179 -27.46 -3.92 14.37
C HIS A 179 -27.49 -4.44 15.81
N VAL A 180 -28.66 -4.45 16.46
CA VAL A 180 -28.78 -4.96 17.83
C VAL A 180 -28.46 -6.46 17.91
N LYS A 181 -29.02 -7.25 16.97
CA LYS A 181 -28.76 -8.69 16.92
C LYS A 181 -27.30 -8.98 16.60
N ILE A 182 -26.73 -8.28 15.60
CA ILE A 182 -25.32 -8.39 15.22
C ILE A 182 -24.42 -8.03 16.41
N ALA A 183 -24.71 -6.95 17.13
CA ALA A 183 -23.94 -6.56 18.31
C ALA A 183 -23.99 -7.61 19.42
N MET A 184 -25.17 -8.22 19.67
CA MET A 184 -25.31 -9.30 20.65
C MET A 184 -24.52 -10.55 20.25
N GLU A 185 -24.57 -10.94 18.99
CA GLU A 185 -23.78 -12.06 18.44
C GLU A 185 -22.26 -11.82 18.58
N MET A 186 -21.80 -10.59 18.30
CA MET A 186 -20.40 -10.21 18.48
C MET A 186 -19.97 -10.26 19.95
N VAL A 187 -20.75 -9.69 20.85
CA VAL A 187 -20.42 -9.64 22.29
C VAL A 187 -20.45 -11.04 22.92
N ALA A 188 -21.28 -11.95 22.39
CA ALA A 188 -21.30 -13.35 22.82
C ALA A 188 -20.01 -14.11 22.44
N GLN A 189 -19.36 -13.75 21.33
CA GLN A 189 -18.10 -14.37 20.89
C GLN A 189 -16.87 -13.77 21.59
N CYS A 190 -16.83 -12.45 21.72
CA CYS A 190 -15.72 -11.76 22.38
C CYS A 190 -16.21 -10.45 23.03
N LYS A 191 -15.33 -9.80 23.78
CA LYS A 191 -15.54 -8.45 24.31
C LYS A 191 -14.77 -7.44 23.45
N PRO A 192 -15.31 -6.95 22.30
CA PRO A 192 -14.53 -6.21 21.32
C PRO A 192 -13.82 -4.99 21.89
N LEU A 193 -14.47 -4.23 22.79
CA LEU A 193 -13.90 -3.02 23.39
C LEU A 193 -12.62 -3.27 24.19
N LYS A 194 -12.44 -4.50 24.74
CA LYS A 194 -11.20 -4.88 25.42
C LYS A 194 -9.99 -4.83 24.47
N PHE A 195 -10.19 -5.18 23.21
CA PHE A 195 -9.15 -5.23 22.18
C PHE A 195 -9.02 -3.95 21.38
N PHE A 196 -10.02 -3.06 21.47
CA PHE A 196 -10.08 -1.85 20.65
C PHE A 196 -8.97 -0.85 20.99
N SER A 197 -8.62 -0.72 22.26
CA SER A 197 -7.51 0.16 22.68
C SER A 197 -6.18 -0.29 22.09
N ASP A 198 -5.89 -1.61 22.12
CA ASP A 198 -4.69 -2.19 21.52
C ASP A 198 -4.66 -2.00 20.00
N TYR A 199 -5.80 -2.22 19.33
CA TYR A 199 -5.94 -1.96 17.91
C TYR A 199 -5.64 -0.50 17.56
N LEU A 200 -6.21 0.46 18.29
CA LEU A 200 -5.93 1.89 18.08
C LEU A 200 -4.48 2.26 18.33
N SER A 201 -3.79 1.52 19.21
CA SER A 201 -2.38 1.76 19.49
C SER A 201 -1.46 1.17 18.43
N ARG A 202 -1.68 -0.08 18.01
CA ARG A 202 -0.71 -0.82 17.15
C ARG A 202 -1.34 -1.74 16.10
N GLY A 203 -2.64 -1.97 16.13
CA GLY A 203 -3.29 -3.05 15.37
C GLY A 203 -3.57 -2.76 13.91
N MET A 204 -3.20 -1.61 13.35
CA MET A 204 -3.53 -1.25 11.97
C MET A 204 -2.52 -1.76 10.94
N TYR A 205 -1.34 -2.20 11.38
CA TYR A 205 -0.29 -2.74 10.50
C TYR A 205 0.09 -4.16 10.93
N PRO A 206 -0.03 -5.19 10.08
CA PRO A 206 0.21 -6.58 10.45
C PRO A 206 1.56 -6.85 11.11
N TYR A 207 2.60 -6.10 10.76
CA TYR A 207 3.95 -6.28 11.29
C TYR A 207 4.11 -5.89 12.77
N PHE A 208 3.05 -5.43 13.44
CA PHE A 208 3.13 -5.14 14.87
C PHE A 208 3.51 -6.38 15.72
N LYS A 209 3.13 -7.58 15.25
CA LYS A 209 3.50 -8.83 15.93
C LYS A 209 5.01 -9.09 15.89
N GLU A 210 5.64 -8.81 14.76
CA GLU A 210 7.08 -8.97 14.59
C GLU A 210 7.88 -7.88 15.29
N SER A 211 7.30 -6.69 15.39
CA SER A 211 7.96 -5.52 15.98
C SER A 211 7.94 -5.52 17.50
N GLY A 212 6.96 -6.15 18.13
CA GLY A 212 6.82 -6.18 19.57
C GLY A 212 6.80 -4.79 20.21
N ALA A 213 7.69 -4.55 21.18
CA ALA A 213 7.82 -3.26 21.88
C ALA A 213 8.32 -2.12 20.99
N ASP A 214 9.04 -2.43 19.91
CA ASP A 214 9.65 -1.43 19.01
C ASP A 214 8.69 -0.97 17.90
N PHE A 215 7.42 -1.37 17.95
CA PHE A 215 6.46 -1.09 16.87
C PHE A 215 6.37 0.40 16.53
N HIS A 216 6.23 1.28 17.51
CA HIS A 216 6.09 2.73 17.26
C HIS A 216 7.36 3.34 16.68
N ILE A 217 8.55 2.89 17.12
CA ILE A 217 9.83 3.32 16.56
C ILE A 217 9.91 2.94 15.09
N ARG A 218 9.61 1.68 14.75
CA ARG A 218 9.61 1.18 13.37
C ARG A 218 8.54 1.86 12.51
N LEU A 219 7.38 2.18 13.08
CA LEU A 219 6.33 2.91 12.36
C LEU A 219 6.77 4.35 12.05
N ALA A 220 7.36 5.06 13.02
CA ALA A 220 7.92 6.39 12.81
C ALA A 220 9.00 6.38 11.72
N GLU A 221 9.90 5.40 11.72
CA GLU A 221 10.91 5.21 10.66
C GLU A 221 10.25 4.92 9.30
N THR A 222 9.20 4.11 9.27
CA THR A 222 8.44 3.82 8.04
C THR A 222 7.78 5.06 7.46
N VAL A 223 7.19 5.91 8.30
CA VAL A 223 6.61 7.20 7.91
C VAL A 223 7.71 8.14 7.40
N ALA A 224 8.84 8.24 8.13
CA ALA A 224 9.98 9.04 7.70
C ALA A 224 10.51 8.58 6.33
N GLN A 225 10.69 7.28 6.13
CA GLN A 225 11.14 6.71 4.85
C GLN A 225 10.14 6.97 3.72
N THR A 226 8.83 6.90 3.99
CA THR A 226 7.79 7.24 3.01
C THR A 226 7.93 8.69 2.53
N ILE A 227 8.23 9.62 3.44
CA ILE A 227 8.40 11.04 3.10
C ILE A 227 9.75 11.29 2.42
N GLU A 228 10.82 10.62 2.84
CA GLU A 228 12.19 10.87 2.37
C GLU A 228 12.55 10.15 1.07
N SER A 229 11.99 8.96 0.86
CA SER A 229 12.37 8.08 -0.24
C SER A 229 11.22 7.86 -1.25
N ASP A 230 10.03 7.52 -0.76
CA ASP A 230 8.94 7.15 -1.66
C ASP A 230 8.28 8.38 -2.29
N LEU A 231 8.17 9.50 -1.54
CA LEU A 231 7.61 10.75 -2.07
C LEU A 231 8.46 11.32 -3.22
N PRO A 232 9.80 11.44 -3.12
CA PRO A 232 10.64 11.86 -4.24
C PRO A 232 10.64 10.88 -5.42
N ALA A 233 10.50 9.58 -5.19
CA ALA A 233 10.47 8.58 -6.25
C ALA A 233 9.21 8.65 -7.13
N VAL A 234 8.10 9.16 -6.59
CA VAL A 234 6.81 9.24 -7.28
C VAL A 234 6.49 10.66 -7.76
N GLU A 235 6.98 11.65 -7.05
CA GLU A 235 6.77 13.08 -7.34
C GLU A 235 8.11 13.78 -7.51
N ASP A 236 8.17 14.72 -8.42
CA ASP A 236 9.36 15.58 -8.59
C ASP A 236 9.39 16.60 -7.44
N VAL A 237 9.95 16.18 -6.30
CA VAL A 237 10.06 16.99 -5.09
C VAL A 237 11.52 17.21 -4.70
N THR A 238 11.82 18.44 -4.26
CA THR A 238 13.16 18.80 -3.79
C THR A 238 13.38 18.36 -2.34
N PHE A 239 14.66 18.28 -1.92
CA PHE A 239 15.01 18.05 -0.52
C PHE A 239 14.33 19.04 0.44
N GLU A 240 14.23 20.31 0.04
CA GLU A 240 13.52 21.33 0.82
C GLU A 240 12.05 20.98 1.04
N THR A 241 11.37 20.42 0.02
CA THR A 241 9.98 19.97 0.10
C THR A 241 9.84 18.81 1.09
N VAL A 242 10.79 17.88 1.11
CA VAL A 242 10.82 16.78 2.09
C VAL A 242 10.91 17.33 3.52
N GLN A 243 11.81 18.28 3.79
CA GLN A 243 11.93 18.90 5.12
C GLN A 243 10.66 19.65 5.53
N LYS A 244 10.05 20.37 4.59
CA LYS A 244 8.76 21.05 4.81
C LYS A 244 7.63 20.07 5.09
N SER A 245 7.64 18.90 4.46
CA SER A 245 6.66 17.84 4.69
C SER A 245 6.73 17.29 6.13
N LYS A 246 7.94 17.03 6.62
CA LYS A 246 8.15 16.61 8.02
C LYS A 246 7.70 17.68 9.02
N LYS A 247 8.11 18.93 8.80
CA LYS A 247 7.69 20.05 9.66
C LYS A 247 6.18 20.23 9.67
N LEU A 248 5.51 20.07 8.51
CA LEU A 248 4.07 20.14 8.40
C LEU A 248 3.38 19.04 9.21
N LEU A 249 3.89 17.80 9.13
CA LEU A 249 3.36 16.67 9.89
C LEU A 249 3.43 16.93 11.40
N MET A 250 4.56 17.43 11.90
CA MET A 250 4.73 17.79 13.32
C MET A 250 3.71 18.86 13.75
N ILE A 251 3.52 19.93 12.96
CA ILE A 251 2.54 21.00 13.27
C ILE A 251 1.11 20.44 13.35
N ILE A 252 0.78 19.48 12.48
CA ILE A 252 -0.56 18.87 12.46
C ILE A 252 -0.72 17.94 13.64
N ALA A 253 0.28 17.13 13.97
CA ALA A 253 0.24 16.16 15.07
C ALA A 253 0.02 16.82 16.43
N GLU A 254 0.53 18.03 16.65
CA GLU A 254 0.34 18.79 17.89
C GLU A 254 -1.11 19.29 18.13
N LYS A 255 -1.95 19.35 17.08
CA LYS A 255 -3.26 20.03 17.11
C LYS A 255 -4.37 19.23 16.44
N ILE A 256 -4.69 18.07 16.97
CA ILE A 256 -5.76 17.21 16.40
C ILE A 256 -7.06 17.38 17.20
N PRO A 257 -8.23 17.55 16.55
CA PRO A 257 -8.46 17.74 15.11
C PRO A 257 -8.01 19.13 14.63
N PHE A 258 -7.41 19.17 13.43
CA PHE A 258 -6.82 20.37 12.88
C PHE A 258 -7.72 21.00 11.81
N ILE A 259 -8.22 22.22 12.08
CA ILE A 259 -8.88 23.06 11.08
C ILE A 259 -7.81 23.92 10.43
N PRO A 260 -7.47 23.70 9.16
CA PRO A 260 -6.29 24.32 8.57
C PRO A 260 -6.52 25.82 8.29
N ASN A 261 -5.61 26.65 8.78
CA ASN A 261 -5.39 27.98 8.24
C ASN A 261 -4.19 27.92 7.29
N ILE A 262 -4.47 27.73 6.00
CA ILE A 262 -3.42 27.52 4.98
C ILE A 262 -2.43 28.69 4.95
N SER A 263 -2.87 29.93 5.14
CA SER A 263 -1.97 31.10 5.17
C SER A 263 -0.97 31.02 6.34
N LYS A 264 -1.43 30.63 7.54
CA LYS A 264 -0.54 30.44 8.70
C LYS A 264 0.41 29.24 8.49
N LEU A 265 -0.06 28.17 7.85
CA LEU A 265 0.81 27.03 7.50
C LEU A 265 1.89 27.45 6.51
N CYS A 266 1.54 28.20 5.46
CA CYS A 266 2.50 28.73 4.49
C CYS A 266 3.57 29.58 5.17
N GLN A 267 3.18 30.46 6.10
CA GLN A 267 4.10 31.30 6.87
C GLN A 267 5.03 30.44 7.74
N ALA A 268 4.49 29.46 8.46
CA ALA A 268 5.26 28.57 9.32
C ALA A 268 6.27 27.69 8.55
N LEU A 269 5.90 27.31 7.31
CA LEU A 269 6.74 26.50 6.42
C LEU A 269 7.68 27.33 5.53
N GLY A 270 7.52 28.66 5.48
CA GLY A 270 8.27 29.51 4.55
C GLY A 270 7.99 29.11 3.08
N THR A 271 6.73 28.88 2.70
CA THR A 271 6.37 28.39 1.36
C THR A 271 5.15 29.07 0.78
N THR A 272 4.93 28.90 -0.53
CA THR A 272 3.74 29.41 -1.21
C THR A 272 2.52 28.54 -0.88
N ARG A 273 1.31 29.11 -1.10
CA ARG A 273 0.06 28.38 -0.93
C ARG A 273 -0.02 27.11 -1.80
N ASP A 274 0.39 27.20 -3.05
CA ASP A 274 0.34 26.09 -3.99
C ASP A 274 1.29 24.97 -3.57
N SER A 275 2.49 25.31 -3.13
CA SER A 275 3.46 24.33 -2.60
C SER A 275 2.95 23.68 -1.31
N CYS A 276 2.36 24.45 -0.39
CA CYS A 276 1.78 23.91 0.83
C CYS A 276 0.63 22.91 0.52
N LEU A 277 -0.28 23.25 -0.38
CA LEU A 277 -1.36 22.36 -0.80
C LEU A 277 -0.83 21.11 -1.51
N LYS A 278 0.19 21.23 -2.38
CA LYS A 278 0.83 20.08 -3.00
C LYS A 278 1.39 19.12 -1.97
N ILE A 279 2.07 19.62 -0.93
CA ILE A 279 2.60 18.81 0.17
C ILE A 279 1.45 18.12 0.92
N LEU A 280 0.40 18.84 1.29
CA LEU A 280 -0.76 18.26 1.98
C LEU A 280 -1.38 17.10 1.18
N TYR A 281 -1.66 17.31 -0.10
CA TYR A 281 -2.23 16.28 -0.95
C TYR A 281 -1.27 15.12 -1.23
N ALA A 282 0.04 15.36 -1.23
CA ALA A 282 1.04 14.31 -1.35
C ALA A 282 1.05 13.41 -0.11
N LEU A 283 1.01 14.01 1.09
CA LEU A 283 0.92 13.27 2.35
C LEU A 283 -0.41 12.51 2.53
N ASP A 284 -1.51 13.06 2.02
CA ASP A 284 -2.81 12.38 1.98
C ASP A 284 -2.76 11.13 1.08
N ARG A 285 -2.20 11.26 -0.12
CA ARG A 285 -1.99 10.10 -1.00
C ARG A 285 -1.09 9.04 -0.38
N ALA A 286 -0.08 9.47 0.37
CA ALA A 286 0.83 8.59 1.11
C ALA A 286 0.12 7.83 2.25
N GLY A 287 -1.08 8.25 2.66
CA GLY A 287 -1.78 7.70 3.81
C GLY A 287 -1.30 8.26 5.16
N VAL A 288 -0.34 9.20 5.13
CA VAL A 288 0.20 9.85 6.34
C VAL A 288 -0.78 10.87 6.91
N LEU A 289 -1.53 11.54 6.03
CA LEU A 289 -2.63 12.43 6.39
C LEU A 289 -3.95 11.93 5.81
N ASN A 290 -5.05 12.46 6.32
CA ASN A 290 -6.39 12.29 5.79
C ASN A 290 -7.06 13.65 5.67
N LEU A 291 -7.29 14.11 4.44
CA LEU A 291 -7.85 15.40 4.13
C LEU A 291 -9.36 15.29 3.88
N LEU A 292 -10.16 15.98 4.68
CA LEU A 292 -11.60 16.12 4.43
C LEU A 292 -11.90 17.38 3.65
N THR A 293 -12.64 17.22 2.55
CA THR A 293 -13.16 18.31 1.73
C THR A 293 -14.65 18.11 1.50
N THR A 294 -15.43 19.20 1.47
CA THR A 294 -16.83 19.13 1.08
C THR A 294 -16.95 18.95 -0.44
N GLU A 295 -17.91 18.11 -0.88
CA GLU A 295 -18.14 17.80 -2.30
C GLU A 295 -18.38 19.02 -3.19
N LEU A 296 -19.01 20.07 -2.65
CA LEU A 296 -19.29 21.32 -3.36
C LEU A 296 -18.05 22.08 -3.84
N LYS A 297 -16.86 21.72 -3.33
CA LYS A 297 -15.59 22.38 -3.67
C LYS A 297 -14.76 21.60 -4.72
N SER A 298 -15.22 20.44 -5.16
CA SER A 298 -14.42 19.49 -5.97
C SER A 298 -14.06 19.97 -7.39
N TYR A 299 -14.67 21.04 -7.87
CA TYR A 299 -14.40 21.58 -9.22
C TYR A 299 -13.07 22.36 -9.36
N LYS A 300 -12.34 22.62 -8.28
CA LYS A 300 -11.06 23.33 -8.33
C LYS A 300 -9.91 22.37 -8.02
N LYS A 301 -8.91 22.29 -8.89
CA LYS A 301 -7.77 21.34 -8.85
C LYS A 301 -6.97 21.26 -7.53
N LEU A 302 -7.01 22.30 -6.67
CA LEU A 302 -6.41 22.31 -5.34
C LEU A 302 -7.31 23.14 -4.43
N VAL A 303 -8.18 22.48 -3.70
CA VAL A 303 -9.08 23.10 -2.74
C VAL A 303 -8.47 23.05 -1.35
N ASN A 304 -8.71 24.07 -0.52
CA ASN A 304 -8.35 23.96 0.89
C ASN A 304 -9.14 22.83 1.54
N PRO A 305 -8.48 21.90 2.22
CA PRO A 305 -9.19 20.93 3.03
C PRO A 305 -9.94 21.64 4.16
N ASP A 306 -11.12 21.12 4.49
CA ASP A 306 -11.93 21.65 5.59
C ASP A 306 -11.41 21.18 6.95
N LYS A 307 -10.89 19.94 6.98
CA LYS A 307 -10.21 19.35 8.15
C LYS A 307 -9.04 18.49 7.70
N ILE A 308 -8.04 18.40 8.56
CA ILE A 308 -6.88 17.53 8.38
C ILE A 308 -6.75 16.62 9.60
N TYR A 309 -6.56 15.35 9.37
CA TYR A 309 -6.26 14.34 10.39
C TYR A 309 -4.96 13.64 10.07
N ILE A 310 -4.29 13.07 11.08
CA ILE A 310 -3.27 12.05 10.86
C ILE A 310 -3.93 10.83 10.22
N GLY A 311 -3.24 10.16 9.32
CA GLY A 311 -3.76 9.07 8.50
C GLY A 311 -4.46 7.96 9.29
N ASN A 312 -3.89 7.60 10.44
CA ASN A 312 -4.49 6.65 11.38
C ASN A 312 -3.96 6.83 12.81
N SER A 313 -4.60 6.16 13.78
CA SER A 313 -4.25 6.30 15.20
C SER A 313 -2.88 5.71 15.57
N ASN A 314 -2.40 4.71 14.84
CA ASN A 314 -1.06 4.15 15.10
C ASN A 314 0.04 5.17 14.74
N ILE A 315 -0.09 5.86 13.57
CA ILE A 315 0.83 6.95 13.19
C ILE A 315 0.77 8.11 14.20
N MET A 316 -0.42 8.37 14.76
CA MET A 316 -0.58 9.44 15.74
C MET A 316 0.16 9.16 17.05
N GLN A 317 0.44 7.88 17.38
CA GLN A 317 1.14 7.46 18.59
C GLN A 317 2.63 7.19 18.36
N ALA A 318 3.07 7.08 17.11
CA ALA A 318 4.46 6.90 16.73
C ALA A 318 5.21 8.24 16.65
#